data_5a22079b001e2f1b49f89e2b37fca739
#
_entry.id   5a22079b001e2f1b49f89e2b37fca739
#
_cell.length_a   1.000
_cell.length_b   1.000
_cell.length_c   1.000
_cell.angle_alpha   90.00
_cell.angle_beta   90.00
_cell.angle_gamma   90.00
#
_symmetry.space_group_name_H-M   'P 1'
#
loop_
_entity.id
_entity.type
_entity.pdbx_description
1 polymer ?
#
loop_
_entity_poly.entity_id
_entity_poly.type
_entity_poly.pdbx_seq_one_letter_code
_entity_poly.pdbx_strand_id
1 'polypeptide(L)'
;MEKTIAAISTAPAPGGIGMVRISGKGAFAVADRVFRGVSGRAVSQMKGYTAQLGGAFTPAGERLDDVVALVYRSPKSYTGEDVVELSCHGGLYVTKRLLQLVLDAGASPAGPGEFTRRAFLNGKVDLAQAEAVMGVIGASGEQALKAAQAGSSGVLSKKIQAIKAQLLVQASHLAAWADFPEEDVPAVEEQGLLSAIRAGEESLARLLAGFERGRMYREGLSTVIAGRPNAGKSTLMNLLSGCERSIVTQYAGTTRDVVEETVLLAGVPLRLADTAGIRDTDDPVESIGVQAAKRRLESAQLVLAVFDSSQSLEKEDWELMDTLQGVPAVAIVNKTDLPTQMDVGEIQRRFEKTVFLSASTGEGLEELEQELSEILDTKEFHPEEGVLFTQRQRADAQMALDSLREGEQAMALGMTLDAVTVCVEDALNALSALTGEQVSEEIVDRVFEEFCVGK
;
A
#
# COMPACT_ATOMS: atom_id res chain seq x y z
N MET A 1 -5.66 16.12 28.96
CA MET A 1 -5.27 17.11 27.92
C MET A 1 -4.35 16.42 26.95
N GLU A 2 -4.69 16.42 25.65
CA GLU A 2 -3.79 15.88 24.65
C GLU A 2 -2.47 16.63 24.66
N LYS A 3 -1.36 15.87 24.68
CA LYS A 3 0.01 16.42 24.72
C LYS A 3 0.36 17.03 23.37
N THR A 4 1.12 18.13 23.38
CA THR A 4 1.77 18.61 22.15
C THR A 4 2.87 17.63 21.77
N ILE A 5 2.86 17.16 20.53
CA ILE A 5 3.82 16.16 20.02
C ILE A 5 4.76 16.77 19.00
N ALA A 6 5.92 16.14 18.86
CA ALA A 6 6.88 16.49 17.82
C ALA A 6 7.64 15.27 17.29
N ALA A 7 7.98 15.29 16.00
CA ALA A 7 8.85 14.31 15.37
C ALA A 7 9.57 14.90 14.16
N ILE A 8 10.62 14.19 13.70
CA ILE A 8 11.23 14.40 12.40
C ILE A 8 10.30 13.83 11.33
N SER A 9 9.94 14.65 10.34
CA SER A 9 9.03 14.28 9.25
C SER A 9 9.72 14.04 7.90
N THR A 10 11.03 14.19 7.82
CA THR A 10 11.86 13.84 6.67
C THR A 10 12.56 12.51 6.86
N ALA A 11 13.00 11.88 5.77
CA ALA A 11 13.73 10.63 5.84
C ALA A 11 14.98 10.74 6.73
N PRO A 12 15.35 9.69 7.49
CA PRO A 12 16.52 9.70 8.37
C PRO A 12 17.83 9.51 7.57
N ALA A 13 18.04 10.32 6.55
CA ALA A 13 19.21 10.32 5.67
C ALA A 13 19.74 11.76 5.48
N PRO A 14 21.03 11.96 5.20
CA PRO A 14 21.57 13.27 4.83
C PRO A 14 20.87 13.81 3.57
N GLY A 15 20.40 15.03 3.63
CA GLY A 15 19.69 15.69 2.52
C GLY A 15 19.84 17.21 2.58
N GLY A 16 19.22 17.91 1.66
CA GLY A 16 19.24 19.39 1.66
C GLY A 16 18.43 20.00 2.81
N ILE A 17 17.34 19.36 3.22
CA ILE A 17 16.39 19.84 4.23
C ILE A 17 16.05 18.73 5.22
N GLY A 18 16.05 19.07 6.52
CA GLY A 18 15.46 18.31 7.59
C GLY A 18 14.27 19.06 8.19
N MET A 19 13.19 18.35 8.53
CA MET A 19 11.98 18.96 9.05
C MET A 19 11.56 18.32 10.37
N VAL A 20 11.27 19.17 11.37
CA VAL A 20 10.61 18.79 12.62
C VAL A 20 9.21 19.36 12.61
N ARG A 21 8.20 18.49 12.78
CA ARG A 21 6.79 18.86 12.89
C ARG A 21 6.36 18.82 14.35
N ILE A 22 5.59 19.84 14.76
CA ILE A 22 5.03 20.01 16.08
C ILE A 22 3.50 20.12 15.93
N SER A 23 2.71 19.36 16.66
CA SER A 23 1.23 19.41 16.61
C SER A 23 0.64 19.42 18.01
N GLY A 24 -0.43 20.18 18.19
CA GLY A 24 -1.18 20.28 19.44
C GLY A 24 -1.39 21.71 19.91
N LYS A 25 -2.21 21.88 20.94
CA LYS A 25 -2.56 23.21 21.50
C LYS A 25 -1.37 24.05 21.94
N GLY A 26 -0.24 23.41 22.32
CA GLY A 26 1.00 24.09 22.72
C GLY A 26 2.01 24.30 21.60
N ALA A 27 1.69 23.94 20.34
CA ALA A 27 2.65 23.93 19.24
C ALA A 27 3.34 25.28 19.03
N PHE A 28 2.59 26.38 19.07
CA PHE A 28 3.15 27.72 18.93
C PHE A 28 4.03 28.11 20.12
N ALA A 29 3.60 27.82 21.35
CA ALA A 29 4.37 28.16 22.55
C ALA A 29 5.70 27.38 22.62
N VAL A 30 5.71 26.12 22.18
CA VAL A 30 6.93 25.31 22.06
C VAL A 30 7.84 25.89 20.98
N ALA A 31 7.29 26.20 19.81
CA ALA A 31 8.06 26.79 18.71
C ALA A 31 8.67 28.16 19.07
N ASP A 32 7.93 29.02 19.77
CA ASP A 32 8.43 30.34 20.21
C ASP A 32 9.62 30.26 21.18
N ARG A 33 9.78 29.16 21.93
CA ARG A 33 10.94 28.94 22.80
C ARG A 33 12.21 28.56 22.03
N VAL A 34 12.06 27.95 20.87
CA VAL A 34 13.17 27.39 20.08
C VAL A 34 13.53 28.27 18.91
N PHE A 35 12.55 28.89 18.26
CA PHE A 35 12.71 29.66 17.02
C PHE A 35 12.65 31.17 17.28
N ARG A 36 13.55 31.92 16.62
CA ARG A 36 13.52 33.38 16.56
C ARG A 36 13.55 33.85 15.11
N GLY A 37 12.47 34.49 14.69
CA GLY A 37 12.34 35.01 13.33
C GLY A 37 13.19 36.24 13.09
N VAL A 38 13.70 36.41 11.88
CA VAL A 38 14.47 37.59 11.47
C VAL A 38 13.67 38.89 11.64
N SER A 39 12.34 38.85 11.47
CA SER A 39 11.44 39.99 11.65
C SER A 39 11.18 40.35 13.12
N GLY A 40 11.66 39.55 14.08
CA GLY A 40 11.33 39.66 15.49
C GLY A 40 9.92 39.21 15.86
N ARG A 41 9.10 38.76 14.90
CA ARG A 41 7.74 38.28 15.14
C ARG A 41 7.77 36.85 15.71
N ALA A 42 7.05 36.62 16.76
CA ALA A 42 6.85 35.27 17.33
C ALA A 42 6.00 34.40 16.40
N VAL A 43 6.21 33.06 16.44
CA VAL A 43 5.44 32.07 15.69
C VAL A 43 3.95 32.15 16.04
N SER A 44 3.66 32.36 17.31
CA SER A 44 2.29 32.54 17.83
C SER A 44 1.54 33.74 17.24
N GLN A 45 2.25 34.73 16.70
CA GLN A 45 1.69 35.92 16.04
C GLN A 45 1.57 35.78 14.51
N MET A 46 2.09 34.69 13.94
CA MET A 46 2.03 34.45 12.50
C MET A 46 0.62 34.03 12.07
N LYS A 47 0.22 34.40 10.86
CA LYS A 47 -1.02 33.89 10.25
C LYS A 47 -0.83 32.45 9.81
N GLY A 48 -1.90 31.68 9.79
CA GLY A 48 -1.89 30.34 9.18
C GLY A 48 -1.47 30.39 7.71
N TYR A 49 -0.79 29.35 7.27
CA TYR A 49 -0.21 29.22 5.91
C TYR A 49 0.83 30.31 5.57
N THR A 50 1.56 30.77 6.58
CA THR A 50 2.69 31.69 6.36
C THR A 50 3.97 31.10 6.87
N ALA A 51 5.07 31.43 6.21
CA ALA A 51 6.43 31.04 6.57
C ALA A 51 7.26 32.24 6.99
N GLN A 52 8.26 32.01 7.83
CA GLN A 52 9.23 33.02 8.27
C GLN A 52 10.62 32.41 8.39
N LEU A 53 11.61 33.08 7.80
CA LEU A 53 13.03 32.78 8.03
C LEU A 53 13.45 33.25 9.43
N GLY A 54 14.26 32.46 10.10
CA GLY A 54 14.84 32.74 11.41
C GLY A 54 15.97 31.79 11.76
N GLY A 55 16.18 31.57 13.05
CA GLY A 55 17.14 30.62 13.57
C GLY A 55 16.55 29.81 14.70
N ALA A 56 17.05 28.59 14.86
CA ALA A 56 16.85 27.79 16.07
C ALA A 56 17.93 28.10 17.09
N PHE A 57 17.55 28.22 18.36
CA PHE A 57 18.44 28.60 19.46
C PHE A 57 18.32 27.64 20.63
N THR A 58 19.45 27.37 21.27
CA THR A 58 19.49 26.66 22.54
C THR A 58 18.96 27.54 23.69
N PRO A 59 18.60 26.98 24.86
CA PRO A 59 18.25 27.79 26.02
C PRO A 59 19.33 28.75 26.47
N ALA A 60 20.61 28.45 26.17
CA ALA A 60 21.74 29.35 26.43
C ALA A 60 21.84 30.51 25.42
N GLY A 61 21.01 30.53 24.39
CA GLY A 61 21.00 31.57 23.37
C GLY A 61 21.99 31.32 22.21
N GLU A 62 22.60 30.14 22.16
CA GLU A 62 23.46 29.75 21.05
C GLU A 62 22.62 29.35 19.84
N ARG A 63 23.02 29.81 18.66
CA ARG A 63 22.37 29.48 17.40
C ARG A 63 22.74 28.06 16.97
N LEU A 64 21.73 27.23 16.72
CA LEU A 64 21.91 25.87 16.20
C LEU A 64 22.00 25.89 14.67
N ASP A 65 21.03 26.54 14.00
CA ASP A 65 20.93 26.53 12.54
C ASP A 65 20.01 27.66 12.02
N ASP A 66 20.07 27.93 10.73
CA ASP A 66 19.03 28.67 10.01
C ASP A 66 17.80 27.82 9.80
N VAL A 67 16.64 28.35 10.15
CA VAL A 67 15.38 27.60 10.15
C VAL A 67 14.28 28.42 9.47
N VAL A 68 13.45 27.75 8.67
CA VAL A 68 12.18 28.30 8.19
C VAL A 68 11.05 27.69 9.02
N ALA A 69 10.29 28.53 9.69
CA ALA A 69 9.08 28.12 10.40
C ALA A 69 7.85 28.32 9.50
N LEU A 70 7.05 27.28 9.30
CA LEU A 70 5.76 27.29 8.62
C LEU A 70 4.65 26.98 9.61
N VAL A 71 3.56 27.77 9.56
CA VAL A 71 2.49 27.75 10.57
C VAL A 71 1.17 27.32 9.95
N TYR A 72 0.48 26.41 10.63
CA TYR A 72 -0.90 26.03 10.33
C TYR A 72 -1.75 26.22 11.60
N ARG A 73 -2.91 26.82 11.46
CA ARG A 73 -3.82 27.04 12.57
C ARG A 73 -5.03 26.10 12.51
N SER A 74 -5.39 25.55 13.65
CA SER A 74 -6.61 24.76 13.83
C SER A 74 -7.83 25.51 13.27
N PRO A 75 -8.79 24.83 12.63
CA PRO A 75 -8.78 23.41 12.20
C PRO A 75 -8.12 23.19 10.82
N LYS A 76 -7.52 24.25 10.22
CA LYS A 76 -6.93 24.22 8.87
C LYS A 76 -5.48 23.74 8.93
N SER A 77 -5.29 22.47 9.28
CA SER A 77 -3.99 21.77 9.33
C SER A 77 -4.21 20.30 8.99
N TYR A 78 -3.13 19.53 8.87
CA TYR A 78 -3.20 18.08 8.63
C TYR A 78 -3.90 17.35 9.78
N THR A 79 -3.47 17.61 11.00
CA THR A 79 -4.03 16.97 12.20
C THR A 79 -5.35 17.59 12.69
N GLY A 80 -5.78 18.73 12.11
CA GLY A 80 -6.86 19.54 12.67
C GLY A 80 -6.48 20.38 13.88
N GLU A 81 -5.26 20.23 14.42
CA GLU A 81 -4.71 21.01 15.54
C GLU A 81 -3.87 22.20 15.04
N ASP A 82 -3.32 23.01 15.97
CA ASP A 82 -2.26 23.95 15.63
C ASP A 82 -0.98 23.17 15.29
N VAL A 83 -0.36 23.50 14.16
CA VAL A 83 0.85 22.81 13.67
C VAL A 83 1.92 23.83 13.31
N VAL A 84 3.16 23.52 13.68
CA VAL A 84 4.35 24.24 13.25
C VAL A 84 5.35 23.28 12.61
N GLU A 85 5.85 23.61 11.45
CA GLU A 85 6.94 22.89 10.79
C GLU A 85 8.18 23.75 10.80
N LEU A 86 9.26 23.21 11.36
CA LEU A 86 10.58 23.83 11.42
C LEU A 86 11.52 23.11 10.46
N SER A 87 11.84 23.77 9.33
CA SER A 87 12.75 23.25 8.32
C SER A 87 14.16 23.79 8.55
N CYS A 88 15.13 22.91 8.76
CA CYS A 88 16.55 23.20 8.96
C CYS A 88 17.38 22.56 7.85
N HIS A 89 18.72 22.74 7.86
CA HIS A 89 19.60 21.96 7.01
C HIS A 89 19.49 20.45 7.32
N GLY A 90 19.45 19.62 6.29
CA GLY A 90 19.15 18.19 6.35
C GLY A 90 20.28 17.28 6.86
N GLY A 91 21.20 17.81 7.66
CA GLY A 91 22.17 17.00 8.37
C GLY A 91 21.50 16.22 9.52
N LEU A 92 21.76 14.91 9.62
CA LEU A 92 21.18 14.06 10.66
C LEU A 92 21.38 14.59 12.08
N TYR A 93 22.56 15.13 12.36
CA TYR A 93 22.86 15.71 13.66
C TYR A 93 22.04 16.96 13.93
N VAL A 94 21.96 17.88 12.98
CA VAL A 94 21.22 19.15 13.09
C VAL A 94 19.75 18.88 13.33
N THR A 95 19.15 18.01 12.51
CA THR A 95 17.71 17.65 12.62
C THR A 95 17.38 16.98 13.95
N LYS A 96 18.24 16.06 14.43
CA LYS A 96 18.06 15.43 15.76
C LYS A 96 18.22 16.44 16.89
N ARG A 97 19.17 17.38 16.79
CA ARG A 97 19.34 18.44 17.80
C ARG A 97 18.16 19.41 17.81
N LEU A 98 17.62 19.75 16.63
CA LEU A 98 16.40 20.57 16.55
C LEU A 98 15.21 19.87 17.22
N LEU A 99 14.99 18.57 16.94
CA LEU A 99 13.97 17.79 17.63
C LEU A 99 14.18 17.80 19.15
N GLN A 100 15.42 17.57 19.62
CA GLN A 100 15.71 17.60 21.07
C GLN A 100 15.37 18.95 21.70
N LEU A 101 15.72 20.07 21.06
CA LEU A 101 15.35 21.41 21.55
C LEU A 101 13.83 21.58 21.65
N VAL A 102 13.08 21.06 20.69
CA VAL A 102 11.61 21.10 20.69
C VAL A 102 11.03 20.27 21.83
N LEU A 103 11.60 19.09 22.09
CA LEU A 103 11.19 18.22 23.21
C LEU A 103 11.53 18.89 24.56
N ASP A 104 12.72 19.43 24.72
CA ASP A 104 13.15 20.16 25.92
C ASP A 104 12.29 21.42 26.16
N ALA A 105 11.74 22.01 25.10
CA ALA A 105 10.79 23.12 25.15
C ALA A 105 9.37 22.71 25.54
N GLY A 106 9.10 21.43 25.77
CA GLY A 106 7.85 20.92 26.32
C GLY A 106 6.94 20.14 25.37
N ALA A 107 7.43 19.77 24.17
CA ALA A 107 6.75 18.77 23.35
C ALA A 107 7.07 17.35 23.86
N SER A 108 6.16 16.40 23.59
CA SER A 108 6.42 14.97 23.77
C SER A 108 6.83 14.36 22.41
N PRO A 109 7.65 13.30 22.40
CA PRO A 109 7.92 12.60 21.16
C PRO A 109 6.64 11.98 20.61
N ALA A 110 6.42 12.11 19.30
CA ALA A 110 5.31 11.46 18.62
C ALA A 110 5.60 9.97 18.42
N GLY A 111 4.58 9.13 18.57
CA GLY A 111 4.60 7.72 18.22
C GLY A 111 4.48 7.50 16.70
N PRO A 112 4.58 6.22 16.26
CA PRO A 112 4.28 5.85 14.88
C PRO A 112 2.87 6.32 14.47
N GLY A 113 2.73 6.92 13.27
CA GLY A 113 1.45 7.37 12.75
C GLY A 113 0.68 8.40 13.57
N GLU A 114 1.23 8.97 14.65
CA GLU A 114 0.45 9.77 15.61
C GLU A 114 -0.16 11.03 14.99
N PHE A 115 0.47 11.65 14.00
CA PHE A 115 -0.14 12.82 13.34
C PHE A 115 -1.34 12.40 12.48
N THR A 116 -1.27 11.27 11.79
CA THR A 116 -2.40 10.75 11.00
C THR A 116 -3.51 10.22 11.91
N ARG A 117 -3.15 9.59 13.03
CA ARG A 117 -4.10 9.18 14.09
C ARG A 117 -4.89 10.38 14.61
N ARG A 118 -4.23 11.51 14.87
CA ARG A 118 -4.91 12.74 15.28
C ARG A 118 -5.79 13.33 14.17
N ALA A 119 -5.35 13.26 12.93
CA ALA A 119 -6.18 13.64 11.80
C ALA A 119 -7.46 12.80 11.74
N PHE A 120 -7.38 11.49 11.95
CA PHE A 120 -8.53 10.59 12.06
C PHE A 120 -9.43 10.94 13.26
N LEU A 121 -8.89 11.06 14.47
CA LEU A 121 -9.66 11.39 15.66
C LEU A 121 -10.35 12.77 15.58
N ASN A 122 -9.76 13.71 14.85
CA ASN A 122 -10.32 15.04 14.60
C ASN A 122 -11.23 15.08 13.36
N GLY A 123 -11.59 13.94 12.77
CA GLY A 123 -12.50 13.83 11.64
C GLY A 123 -11.99 14.47 10.33
N LYS A 124 -10.66 14.62 10.17
CA LYS A 124 -10.06 15.16 8.95
C LYS A 124 -9.98 14.11 7.85
N VAL A 125 -9.80 12.87 8.25
CA VAL A 125 -9.75 11.68 7.40
C VAL A 125 -10.47 10.55 8.10
N ASP A 126 -11.03 9.60 7.37
CA ASP A 126 -11.50 8.34 7.93
C ASP A 126 -10.37 7.29 7.95
N LEU A 127 -10.65 6.11 8.51
CA LEU A 127 -9.62 5.07 8.66
C LEU A 127 -9.12 4.54 7.31
N ALA A 128 -10.00 4.38 6.34
CA ALA A 128 -9.63 3.93 4.99
C ALA A 128 -8.75 4.97 4.27
N GLN A 129 -9.05 6.27 4.42
CA GLN A 129 -8.22 7.35 3.92
C GLN A 129 -6.85 7.40 4.62
N ALA A 130 -6.82 7.18 5.94
CA ALA A 130 -5.58 7.14 6.71
C ALA A 130 -4.66 6.01 6.21
N GLU A 131 -5.18 4.78 6.06
CA GLU A 131 -4.43 3.66 5.51
C GLU A 131 -3.88 3.95 4.10
N ALA A 132 -4.65 4.65 3.25
CA ALA A 132 -4.20 5.03 1.91
C ALA A 132 -3.03 6.03 1.90
N VAL A 133 -2.85 6.85 2.96
CA VAL A 133 -1.67 7.73 3.09
C VAL A 133 -0.37 6.94 3.08
N MET A 134 -0.34 5.76 3.71
CA MET A 134 0.83 4.88 3.65
C MET A 134 1.06 4.34 2.23
N GLY A 135 -0.01 4.05 1.50
CA GLY A 135 0.06 3.69 0.09
C GLY A 135 0.72 4.77 -0.78
N VAL A 136 0.43 6.05 -0.52
CA VAL A 136 1.08 7.18 -1.24
C VAL A 136 2.58 7.23 -0.96
N ILE A 137 2.99 6.99 0.29
CA ILE A 137 4.41 7.02 0.69
C ILE A 137 5.17 5.82 0.11
N GLY A 138 4.53 4.64 0.11
CA GLY A 138 5.13 3.38 -0.36
C GLY A 138 4.92 3.09 -1.84
N ALA A 139 4.31 4.00 -2.61
CA ALA A 139 4.03 3.78 -4.02
C ALA A 139 5.33 3.57 -4.81
N SER A 140 5.44 2.41 -5.46
CA SER A 140 6.61 2.01 -6.26
C SER A 140 6.44 2.30 -7.76
N GLY A 141 5.24 2.76 -8.19
CA GLY A 141 4.94 3.05 -9.59
C GLY A 141 3.69 3.93 -9.74
N GLU A 142 3.43 4.36 -10.97
CA GLU A 142 2.34 5.31 -11.27
C GLU A 142 0.95 4.78 -10.88
N GLN A 143 0.67 3.52 -11.15
CA GLN A 143 -0.64 2.92 -10.84
C GLN A 143 -0.85 2.77 -9.33
N ALA A 144 0.20 2.37 -8.59
CA ALA A 144 0.17 2.34 -7.13
C ALA A 144 -0.10 3.73 -6.54
N LEU A 145 0.55 4.75 -7.08
CA LEU A 145 0.36 6.13 -6.65
C LEU A 145 -1.07 6.62 -6.95
N LYS A 146 -1.60 6.37 -8.16
CA LYS A 146 -2.99 6.73 -8.53
C LYS A 146 -4.00 6.06 -7.60
N ALA A 147 -3.83 4.76 -7.33
CA ALA A 147 -4.70 4.03 -6.42
C ALA A 147 -4.68 4.63 -5.00
N ALA A 148 -3.47 4.89 -4.47
CA ALA A 148 -3.30 5.49 -3.16
C ALA A 148 -3.85 6.92 -3.07
N GLN A 149 -3.70 7.73 -4.11
CA GLN A 149 -4.30 9.07 -4.20
C GLN A 149 -5.82 9.01 -4.24
N ALA A 150 -6.42 8.09 -5.01
CA ALA A 150 -7.86 7.86 -5.02
C ALA A 150 -8.37 7.45 -3.62
N GLY A 151 -7.67 6.52 -2.95
CA GLY A 151 -7.97 6.11 -1.57
C GLY A 151 -7.92 7.29 -0.59
N SER A 152 -6.81 8.04 -0.57
CA SER A 152 -6.63 9.19 0.33
C SER A 152 -7.61 10.35 0.06
N SER A 153 -8.11 10.49 -1.17
CA SER A 153 -9.17 11.44 -1.53
C SER A 153 -10.58 10.99 -1.13
N GLY A 154 -10.72 9.77 -0.59
CA GLY A 154 -11.96 9.22 -0.07
C GLY A 154 -12.88 8.61 -1.13
N VAL A 155 -12.37 8.17 -2.27
CA VAL A 155 -13.18 7.48 -3.29
C VAL A 155 -13.80 6.20 -2.73
N LEU A 156 -13.01 5.37 -2.05
CA LEU A 156 -13.50 4.16 -1.40
C LEU A 156 -14.57 4.49 -0.35
N SER A 157 -14.28 5.45 0.54
CA SER A 157 -15.19 5.86 1.59
C SER A 157 -16.54 6.33 1.06
N LYS A 158 -16.56 7.10 -0.04
CA LYS A 158 -17.79 7.53 -0.70
C LYS A 158 -18.59 6.35 -1.24
N LYS A 159 -17.96 5.34 -1.83
CA LYS A 159 -18.63 4.13 -2.30
C LYS A 159 -19.26 3.35 -1.13
N ILE A 160 -18.48 3.15 -0.06
CA ILE A 160 -18.99 2.47 1.14
C ILE A 160 -20.15 3.24 1.75
N GLN A 161 -20.07 4.56 1.86
CA GLN A 161 -21.17 5.40 2.35
C GLN A 161 -22.43 5.30 1.47
N ALA A 162 -22.28 5.20 0.16
CA ALA A 162 -23.41 5.02 -0.75
C ALA A 162 -24.13 3.67 -0.50
N ILE A 163 -23.38 2.59 -0.32
CA ILE A 163 -23.94 1.27 0.03
C ILE A 163 -24.63 1.36 1.40
N LYS A 164 -23.96 1.91 2.41
CA LYS A 164 -24.53 2.10 3.76
C LYS A 164 -25.84 2.89 3.72
N ALA A 165 -25.89 3.98 2.97
CA ALA A 165 -27.09 4.83 2.89
C ALA A 165 -28.30 4.06 2.36
N GLN A 166 -28.11 3.21 1.35
CA GLN A 166 -29.18 2.37 0.79
C GLN A 166 -29.65 1.32 1.80
N LEU A 167 -28.72 0.63 2.45
CA LEU A 167 -29.03 -0.39 3.46
C LEU A 167 -29.67 0.22 4.72
N LEU A 168 -29.23 1.41 5.14
CA LEU A 168 -29.77 2.09 6.32
C LEU A 168 -31.24 2.46 6.17
N VAL A 169 -31.67 2.86 4.96
CA VAL A 169 -33.10 3.11 4.67
C VAL A 169 -33.90 1.83 4.91
N GLN A 170 -33.41 0.68 4.45
CA GLN A 170 -34.08 -0.62 4.64
C GLN A 170 -34.07 -1.05 6.11
N ALA A 171 -32.92 -0.93 6.78
CA ALA A 171 -32.80 -1.24 8.20
C ALA A 171 -33.76 -0.40 9.06
N SER A 172 -33.92 0.89 8.73
CA SER A 172 -34.85 1.78 9.42
C SER A 172 -36.30 1.37 9.24
N HIS A 173 -36.68 0.91 8.03
CA HIS A 173 -38.04 0.39 7.76
C HIS A 173 -38.30 -0.93 8.50
N LEU A 174 -37.31 -1.84 8.51
CA LEU A 174 -37.38 -3.11 9.22
C LEU A 174 -37.53 -2.88 10.73
N ALA A 175 -36.73 -1.98 11.33
CA ALA A 175 -36.81 -1.66 12.74
C ALA A 175 -38.17 -1.03 13.10
N ALA A 176 -38.67 -0.08 12.30
CA ALA A 176 -39.97 0.53 12.54
C ALA A 176 -41.10 -0.48 12.46
N TRP A 177 -41.04 -1.43 11.53
CA TRP A 177 -42.04 -2.50 11.38
C TRP A 177 -42.01 -3.49 12.57
N ALA A 178 -40.81 -3.80 13.09
CA ALA A 178 -40.64 -4.69 14.24
C ALA A 178 -41.11 -4.04 15.58
N ASP A 179 -40.79 -2.74 15.78
CA ASP A 179 -41.09 -2.03 17.04
C ASP A 179 -42.55 -1.59 17.15
N PHE A 180 -43.25 -1.34 16.03
CA PHE A 180 -44.60 -0.80 16.00
C PHE A 180 -45.60 -1.67 15.18
N PRO A 181 -45.79 -2.95 15.55
CA PRO A 181 -46.62 -3.88 14.79
C PRO A 181 -48.12 -3.52 14.80
N GLU A 182 -48.56 -2.68 15.74
CA GLU A 182 -49.95 -2.27 15.88
C GLU A 182 -50.25 -0.87 15.27
N GLU A 183 -49.21 -0.15 14.78
CA GLU A 183 -49.33 1.14 14.13
C GLU A 183 -49.49 0.98 12.60
N ASP A 184 -50.02 2.02 11.91
CA ASP A 184 -50.10 2.05 10.43
C ASP A 184 -48.72 2.23 9.77
N VAL A 185 -47.73 1.41 10.18
CA VAL A 185 -46.39 1.34 9.52
C VAL A 185 -46.61 0.63 8.18
N PRO A 186 -46.21 1.22 7.03
CA PRO A 186 -46.31 0.56 5.74
C PRO A 186 -45.55 -0.77 5.78
N ALA A 187 -46.17 -1.81 5.20
CA ALA A 187 -45.49 -3.11 5.07
C ALA A 187 -44.12 -2.95 4.37
N VAL A 188 -43.12 -3.67 4.86
CA VAL A 188 -41.80 -3.69 4.23
C VAL A 188 -41.93 -4.15 2.79
N GLU A 189 -41.51 -3.34 1.85
CA GLU A 189 -41.52 -3.69 0.43
C GLU A 189 -40.41 -4.67 0.13
N GLU A 190 -40.71 -5.97 0.10
CA GLU A 190 -39.73 -7.04 -0.09
C GLU A 190 -38.88 -6.85 -1.35
N GLN A 191 -39.46 -6.35 -2.45
CA GLN A 191 -38.74 -6.09 -3.69
C GLN A 191 -37.72 -4.95 -3.53
N GLY A 192 -38.08 -3.89 -2.78
CA GLY A 192 -37.19 -2.78 -2.48
C GLY A 192 -36.00 -3.24 -1.61
N LEU A 193 -36.27 -4.04 -0.57
CA LEU A 193 -35.25 -4.62 0.30
C LEU A 193 -34.30 -5.52 -0.48
N LEU A 194 -34.84 -6.46 -1.27
CA LEU A 194 -34.05 -7.37 -2.11
C LEU A 194 -33.18 -6.62 -3.14
N SER A 195 -33.75 -5.56 -3.74
CA SER A 195 -33.01 -4.73 -4.68
C SER A 195 -31.82 -4.01 -4.01
N ALA A 196 -32.00 -3.50 -2.79
CA ALA A 196 -30.95 -2.85 -2.03
C ALA A 196 -29.83 -3.82 -1.62
N ILE A 197 -30.20 -5.03 -1.18
CA ILE A 197 -29.27 -6.12 -0.83
C ILE A 197 -28.42 -6.47 -2.05
N ARG A 198 -29.04 -6.79 -3.19
CA ARG A 198 -28.35 -7.17 -4.42
C ARG A 198 -27.42 -6.05 -4.96
N ALA A 199 -27.85 -4.80 -4.91
CA ALA A 199 -27.02 -3.67 -5.30
C ALA A 199 -25.76 -3.53 -4.39
N GLY A 200 -25.92 -3.77 -3.09
CA GLY A 200 -24.83 -3.84 -2.14
C GLY A 200 -23.86 -4.98 -2.45
N GLU A 201 -24.39 -6.19 -2.67
CA GLU A 201 -23.59 -7.37 -3.03
C GLU A 201 -22.77 -7.15 -4.30
N GLU A 202 -23.39 -6.66 -5.38
CA GLU A 202 -22.70 -6.39 -6.64
C GLU A 202 -21.57 -5.36 -6.47
N SER A 203 -21.83 -4.30 -5.70
CA SER A 203 -20.84 -3.26 -5.43
C SER A 203 -19.65 -3.79 -4.61
N LEU A 204 -19.90 -4.60 -3.57
CA LEU A 204 -18.88 -5.21 -2.73
C LEU A 204 -18.09 -6.27 -3.49
N ALA A 205 -18.76 -7.11 -4.29
CA ALA A 205 -18.10 -8.12 -5.12
C ALA A 205 -17.12 -7.48 -6.12
N ARG A 206 -17.48 -6.35 -6.73
CA ARG A 206 -16.58 -5.59 -7.62
C ARG A 206 -15.36 -5.05 -6.86
N LEU A 207 -15.54 -4.50 -5.65
CA LEU A 207 -14.43 -4.01 -4.83
C LEU A 207 -13.49 -5.16 -4.44
N LEU A 208 -14.02 -6.30 -4.05
CA LEU A 208 -13.25 -7.49 -3.67
C LEU A 208 -12.49 -8.09 -4.85
N ALA A 209 -13.10 -8.14 -6.03
CA ALA A 209 -12.43 -8.61 -7.25
C ALA A 209 -11.22 -7.73 -7.64
N GLY A 210 -11.27 -6.42 -7.34
CA GLY A 210 -10.16 -5.50 -7.57
C GLY A 210 -9.03 -5.58 -6.54
N PHE A 211 -9.23 -6.26 -5.40
CA PHE A 211 -8.27 -6.26 -4.29
C PHE A 211 -6.91 -6.87 -4.67
N GLU A 212 -6.89 -8.04 -5.30
CA GLU A 212 -5.64 -8.73 -5.67
C GLU A 212 -4.83 -7.93 -6.69
N ARG A 213 -5.50 -7.27 -7.65
CA ARG A 213 -4.83 -6.36 -8.60
C ARG A 213 -4.23 -5.15 -7.87
N GLY A 214 -4.98 -4.51 -6.99
CA GLY A 214 -4.47 -3.40 -6.16
C GLY A 214 -3.28 -3.82 -5.30
N ARG A 215 -3.31 -5.03 -4.73
CA ARG A 215 -2.21 -5.61 -3.97
C ARG A 215 -0.96 -5.82 -4.82
N MET A 216 -1.12 -6.33 -6.04
CA MET A 216 -0.04 -6.54 -6.99
C MET A 216 0.73 -5.23 -7.29
N TYR A 217 0.02 -4.13 -7.54
CA TYR A 217 0.66 -2.83 -7.77
C TYR A 217 1.35 -2.26 -6.53
N ARG A 218 0.79 -2.52 -5.34
CA ARG A 218 1.32 -2.00 -4.07
C ARG A 218 2.49 -2.80 -3.53
N GLU A 219 2.32 -4.12 -3.44
CA GLU A 219 3.29 -5.03 -2.82
C GLU A 219 4.30 -5.59 -3.82
N GLY A 220 3.98 -5.49 -5.11
CA GLY A 220 4.73 -6.14 -6.17
C GLY A 220 4.50 -7.65 -6.22
N LEU A 221 5.04 -8.27 -7.26
CA LEU A 221 4.98 -9.70 -7.47
C LEU A 221 6.31 -10.36 -7.08
N SER A 222 6.25 -11.40 -6.25
CA SER A 222 7.39 -12.26 -5.99
C SER A 222 7.73 -13.01 -7.27
N THR A 223 8.84 -12.61 -7.89
CA THR A 223 9.25 -13.08 -9.22
C THR A 223 10.56 -13.84 -9.13
N VAL A 224 10.59 -15.04 -9.68
CA VAL A 224 11.79 -15.88 -9.74
C VAL A 224 12.30 -15.96 -11.17
N ILE A 225 13.60 -15.70 -11.39
CA ILE A 225 14.28 -15.95 -12.67
C ILE A 225 14.88 -17.34 -12.60
N ALA A 226 14.36 -18.28 -13.39
CA ALA A 226 14.78 -19.67 -13.41
C ALA A 226 15.38 -20.03 -14.77
N GLY A 227 16.29 -21.02 -14.80
CA GLY A 227 16.94 -21.50 -16.02
C GLY A 227 18.27 -22.18 -15.67
N ARG A 228 18.81 -22.97 -16.59
CA ARG A 228 20.09 -23.66 -16.39
C ARG A 228 21.27 -22.69 -16.23
N PRO A 229 22.44 -23.15 -15.75
CA PRO A 229 23.65 -22.34 -15.73
C PRO A 229 23.95 -21.74 -17.11
N ASN A 230 24.42 -20.50 -17.16
CA ASN A 230 24.77 -19.78 -18.38
C ASN A 230 23.63 -19.50 -19.37
N ALA A 231 22.36 -19.75 -19.04
CA ALA A 231 21.21 -19.35 -19.88
C ALA A 231 21.04 -17.83 -20.01
N GLY A 232 21.76 -17.06 -19.18
CA GLY A 232 21.75 -15.60 -19.20
C GLY A 232 20.88 -14.95 -18.12
N LYS A 233 20.55 -15.68 -17.03
CA LYS A 233 19.78 -15.18 -15.88
C LYS A 233 20.31 -13.88 -15.30
N SER A 234 21.64 -13.86 -14.96
CA SER A 234 22.28 -12.67 -14.39
C SER A 234 22.32 -11.50 -15.38
N THR A 235 22.47 -11.79 -16.68
CA THR A 235 22.41 -10.74 -17.72
C THR A 235 21.02 -10.18 -17.85
N LEU A 236 19.98 -11.03 -17.82
CA LEU A 236 18.58 -10.61 -17.77
C LEU A 236 18.28 -9.77 -16.52
N MET A 237 18.72 -10.24 -15.36
CA MET A 237 18.57 -9.48 -14.10
C MET A 237 19.21 -8.10 -14.21
N ASN A 238 20.43 -7.99 -14.74
CA ASN A 238 21.10 -6.70 -14.96
C ASN A 238 20.36 -5.82 -15.97
N LEU A 239 19.80 -6.39 -17.04
CA LEU A 239 18.98 -5.67 -18.00
C LEU A 239 17.73 -5.10 -17.32
N LEU A 240 17.00 -5.93 -16.58
CA LEU A 240 15.80 -5.51 -15.84
C LEU A 240 16.12 -4.47 -14.77
N SER A 241 17.24 -4.61 -14.06
CA SER A 241 17.70 -3.64 -13.06
C SER A 241 18.17 -2.31 -13.67
N GLY A 242 18.47 -2.29 -14.96
CA GLY A 242 18.75 -1.09 -15.75
C GLY A 242 17.49 -0.32 -16.17
N CYS A 243 16.32 -0.97 -16.17
CA CYS A 243 15.01 -0.32 -16.32
C CYS A 243 14.72 0.59 -15.14
N GLU A 244 13.61 1.33 -15.11
CA GLU A 244 13.27 2.22 -14.00
C GLU A 244 13.35 1.45 -12.66
N ARG A 245 14.40 1.73 -11.89
CA ARG A 245 14.52 1.17 -10.54
C ARG A 245 13.40 1.75 -9.70
N SER A 246 12.54 0.90 -9.21
CA SER A 246 11.63 1.23 -8.13
C SER A 246 12.45 1.86 -7.00
N ILE A 247 12.09 3.06 -6.56
CA ILE A 247 12.71 3.70 -5.39
C ILE A 247 12.31 2.85 -4.20
N VAL A 248 13.15 1.88 -3.84
CA VAL A 248 12.96 1.06 -2.65
C VAL A 248 13.09 1.97 -1.44
N THR A 249 11.98 2.38 -0.88
CA THR A 249 11.99 2.91 0.48
C THR A 249 12.30 1.75 1.41
N GLN A 250 13.54 1.67 1.88
CA GLN A 250 13.90 0.76 2.97
C GLN A 250 13.06 1.13 4.20
N TYR A 251 11.97 0.41 4.42
CA TYR A 251 11.31 0.45 5.72
C TYR A 251 12.30 -0.13 6.74
N ALA A 252 12.74 0.71 7.66
CA ALA A 252 13.60 0.29 8.77
C ALA A 252 12.83 -0.73 9.63
N GLY A 253 13.11 -2.00 9.48
CA GLY A 253 12.47 -3.07 10.27
C GLY A 253 12.72 -4.49 9.80
N THR A 254 13.15 -4.72 8.58
CA THR A 254 13.35 -6.09 8.05
C THR A 254 14.83 -6.37 7.73
N THR A 255 15.65 -6.36 8.77
CA THR A 255 17.07 -6.76 8.65
C THR A 255 17.19 -8.25 8.95
N ARG A 256 16.93 -9.13 7.97
CA ARG A 256 17.44 -10.52 7.95
C ARG A 256 17.10 -11.32 6.68
N ASP A 257 16.38 -10.78 5.72
CA ASP A 257 16.03 -11.53 4.52
C ASP A 257 16.86 -11.08 3.30
N VAL A 258 17.12 -12.03 2.42
CA VAL A 258 17.82 -11.96 1.13
C VAL A 258 17.58 -10.62 0.44
N VAL A 259 18.62 -9.98 -0.08
CA VAL A 259 18.53 -8.74 -0.86
C VAL A 259 17.66 -9.01 -2.09
N GLU A 260 16.37 -8.70 -2.00
CA GLU A 260 15.46 -8.71 -3.14
C GLU A 260 15.64 -7.41 -3.90
N GLU A 261 15.95 -7.49 -5.17
CA GLU A 261 15.97 -6.33 -6.05
C GLU A 261 14.56 -6.12 -6.63
N THR A 262 14.00 -4.92 -6.46
CA THR A 262 12.69 -4.58 -7.02
C THR A 262 12.88 -3.76 -8.28
N VAL A 263 12.30 -4.23 -9.39
CA VAL A 263 12.29 -3.55 -10.68
C VAL A 263 10.85 -3.23 -11.08
N LEU A 264 10.63 -2.10 -11.75
CA LEU A 264 9.33 -1.75 -12.30
C LEU A 264 9.26 -2.23 -13.75
N LEU A 265 8.34 -3.15 -14.05
CA LEU A 265 8.14 -3.67 -15.40
C LEU A 265 6.63 -3.73 -15.70
N ALA A 266 6.21 -3.26 -16.87
CA ALA A 266 4.78 -3.12 -17.20
C ALA A 266 3.96 -2.33 -16.16
N GLY A 267 4.60 -1.41 -15.44
CA GLY A 267 3.98 -0.62 -14.35
C GLY A 267 3.76 -1.38 -13.04
N VAL A 268 4.20 -2.64 -12.96
CA VAL A 268 4.11 -3.49 -11.77
C VAL A 268 5.48 -3.69 -11.14
N PRO A 269 5.63 -3.53 -9.82
CA PRO A 269 6.87 -3.85 -9.13
C PRO A 269 7.09 -5.37 -9.13
N LEU A 270 8.19 -5.85 -9.71
CA LEU A 270 8.63 -7.23 -9.63
C LEU A 270 9.73 -7.34 -8.58
N ARG A 271 9.46 -8.09 -7.51
CA ARG A 271 10.46 -8.41 -6.48
C ARG A 271 11.25 -9.61 -6.94
N LEU A 272 12.42 -9.35 -7.51
CA LEU A 272 13.29 -10.38 -8.04
C LEU A 272 14.02 -11.08 -6.88
N ALA A 273 13.67 -12.33 -6.63
CA ALA A 273 14.45 -13.17 -5.73
C ALA A 273 15.71 -13.62 -6.45
N ASP A 274 16.89 -13.26 -5.92
CA ASP A 274 18.16 -13.70 -6.48
C ASP A 274 18.30 -15.23 -6.33
N THR A 275 18.24 -15.93 -7.47
CA THR A 275 18.60 -17.36 -7.55
C THR A 275 20.10 -17.57 -7.63
N ALA A 276 20.89 -16.51 -7.84
CA ALA A 276 22.36 -16.57 -7.92
C ALA A 276 23.06 -16.70 -6.56
N GLY A 277 22.32 -16.65 -5.43
CA GLY A 277 22.85 -17.02 -4.11
C GLY A 277 23.19 -18.50 -3.95
N ILE A 278 22.83 -19.33 -4.92
CA ILE A 278 23.33 -20.69 -5.11
C ILE A 278 24.59 -20.56 -5.97
N ARG A 279 25.68 -20.07 -5.37
CA ARG A 279 27.00 -20.15 -6.01
C ARG A 279 27.33 -21.62 -6.23
N ASP A 280 27.80 -21.95 -7.44
CA ASP A 280 28.49 -23.17 -7.76
C ASP A 280 29.62 -23.39 -6.74
N THR A 281 29.36 -24.13 -5.67
CA THR A 281 30.34 -24.66 -4.78
C THR A 281 30.22 -26.18 -4.83
N ASP A 282 31.30 -26.82 -5.23
CA ASP A 282 31.49 -28.29 -5.26
C ASP A 282 31.42 -28.91 -3.84
N ASP A 283 30.36 -28.68 -3.06
CA ASP A 283 30.24 -29.16 -1.69
C ASP A 283 28.89 -29.87 -1.45
N PRO A 284 28.81 -30.96 -0.68
CA PRO A 284 27.67 -31.86 -0.51
C PRO A 284 26.40 -31.26 0.15
N VAL A 285 26.24 -29.94 0.15
CA VAL A 285 25.01 -29.20 0.54
C VAL A 285 24.00 -29.09 -0.62
N GLU A 286 24.29 -29.70 -1.78
CA GLU A 286 23.48 -29.67 -3.01
C GLU A 286 21.99 -30.05 -2.80
N SER A 287 21.70 -31.01 -1.91
CA SER A 287 20.33 -31.45 -1.65
C SER A 287 19.47 -30.37 -0.96
N ILE A 288 20.09 -29.50 -0.15
CA ILE A 288 19.40 -28.39 0.54
C ILE A 288 19.13 -27.24 -0.45
N GLY A 289 20.07 -26.98 -1.37
CA GLY A 289 19.93 -25.96 -2.40
C GLY A 289 18.81 -26.26 -3.40
N VAL A 290 18.70 -27.48 -3.88
CA VAL A 290 17.64 -27.92 -4.82
C VAL A 290 16.26 -27.86 -4.19
N GLN A 291 16.11 -28.28 -2.93
CA GLN A 291 14.84 -28.18 -2.22
C GLN A 291 14.46 -26.71 -1.93
N ALA A 292 15.41 -25.85 -1.63
CA ALA A 292 15.16 -24.42 -1.43
C ALA A 292 14.75 -23.74 -2.75
N ALA A 293 15.41 -24.09 -3.86
CA ALA A 293 15.03 -23.60 -5.19
C ALA A 293 13.61 -24.03 -5.59
N LYS A 294 13.26 -25.30 -5.35
CA LYS A 294 11.91 -25.82 -5.63
C LYS A 294 10.85 -25.14 -4.80
N ARG A 295 11.07 -24.94 -3.51
CA ARG A 295 10.15 -24.19 -2.63
C ARG A 295 9.95 -22.74 -3.08
N ARG A 296 11.02 -22.09 -3.56
CA ARG A 296 10.94 -20.72 -4.10
C ARG A 296 10.11 -20.67 -5.38
N LEU A 297 10.27 -21.64 -6.29
CA LEU A 297 9.43 -21.75 -7.48
C LEU A 297 7.95 -21.98 -7.13
N GLU A 298 7.68 -22.85 -6.15
CA GLU A 298 6.32 -23.14 -5.67
C GLU A 298 5.65 -21.93 -4.98
N SER A 299 6.46 -21.03 -4.37
CA SER A 299 5.96 -19.80 -3.71
C SER A 299 5.97 -18.57 -4.60
N ALA A 300 6.57 -18.65 -5.80
CA ALA A 300 6.63 -17.55 -6.74
C ALA A 300 5.24 -17.23 -7.31
N GLN A 301 4.94 -15.94 -7.41
CA GLN A 301 3.72 -15.47 -8.08
C GLN A 301 3.91 -15.34 -9.59
N LEU A 302 5.18 -15.24 -10.03
CA LEU A 302 5.57 -15.20 -11.44
C LEU A 302 6.94 -15.87 -11.60
N VAL A 303 7.13 -16.65 -12.65
CA VAL A 303 8.43 -17.21 -13.00
C VAL A 303 8.83 -16.73 -14.40
N LEU A 304 10.05 -16.17 -14.51
CA LEU A 304 10.69 -15.87 -15.78
C LEU A 304 11.63 -17.04 -16.10
N ALA A 305 11.17 -17.97 -16.93
CA ALA A 305 11.92 -19.17 -17.31
C ALA A 305 12.84 -18.89 -18.50
N VAL A 306 14.14 -18.86 -18.28
CA VAL A 306 15.14 -18.43 -19.26
C VAL A 306 15.79 -19.64 -19.95
N PHE A 307 15.70 -19.67 -21.28
CA PHE A 307 16.25 -20.71 -22.15
C PHE A 307 17.24 -20.09 -23.12
N ASP A 308 18.40 -20.77 -23.32
CA ASP A 308 19.46 -20.33 -24.24
C ASP A 308 19.17 -20.80 -25.66
N SER A 309 18.75 -19.88 -26.56
CA SER A 309 18.42 -20.22 -27.94
C SER A 309 19.62 -20.74 -28.75
N SER A 310 20.84 -20.43 -28.36
CA SER A 310 22.06 -20.81 -29.06
C SER A 310 22.49 -22.26 -28.81
N GLN A 311 21.76 -23.00 -27.98
CA GLN A 311 22.05 -24.40 -27.63
C GLN A 311 20.78 -25.24 -27.72
N SER A 312 20.91 -26.56 -27.94
CA SER A 312 19.78 -27.48 -27.85
C SER A 312 19.30 -27.63 -26.43
N LEU A 313 18.02 -27.99 -26.25
CA LEU A 313 17.42 -28.27 -24.95
C LEU A 313 18.12 -29.43 -24.26
N GLU A 314 18.51 -29.24 -23.03
CA GLU A 314 19.16 -30.24 -22.18
C GLU A 314 18.19 -30.78 -21.12
N LYS A 315 18.63 -31.75 -20.32
CA LYS A 315 17.81 -32.41 -19.31
C LYS A 315 17.25 -31.44 -18.29
N GLU A 316 18.07 -30.48 -17.87
CA GLU A 316 17.70 -29.44 -16.90
C GLU A 316 16.59 -28.52 -17.43
N ASP A 317 16.58 -28.22 -18.73
CA ASP A 317 15.53 -27.43 -19.37
C ASP A 317 14.18 -28.17 -19.33
N TRP A 318 14.20 -29.49 -19.58
CA TRP A 318 13.01 -30.33 -19.52
C TRP A 318 12.49 -30.47 -18.08
N GLU A 319 13.37 -30.68 -17.11
CA GLU A 319 13.01 -30.75 -15.68
C GLU A 319 12.41 -29.43 -15.18
N LEU A 320 12.93 -28.27 -15.63
CA LEU A 320 12.39 -26.96 -15.35
C LEU A 320 10.97 -26.81 -15.93
N MET A 321 10.78 -27.15 -17.21
CA MET A 321 9.47 -27.09 -17.87
C MET A 321 8.44 -27.96 -17.18
N ASP A 322 8.82 -29.17 -16.71
CA ASP A 322 7.93 -30.07 -16.00
C ASP A 322 7.58 -29.51 -14.59
N THR A 323 8.55 -28.87 -13.93
CA THR A 323 8.33 -28.25 -12.60
C THR A 323 7.39 -27.05 -12.68
N LEU A 324 7.37 -26.32 -13.78
CA LEU A 324 6.58 -25.10 -13.96
C LEU A 324 5.14 -25.37 -14.47
N GLN A 325 4.73 -26.63 -14.62
CA GLN A 325 3.35 -26.93 -15.00
C GLN A 325 2.36 -26.42 -13.94
N GLY A 326 1.45 -25.54 -14.35
CA GLY A 326 0.46 -24.92 -13.46
C GLY A 326 0.97 -23.74 -12.62
N VAL A 327 2.23 -23.33 -12.81
CA VAL A 327 2.79 -22.12 -12.19
C VAL A 327 2.70 -20.97 -13.22
N PRO A 328 2.28 -19.74 -12.81
CA PRO A 328 2.33 -18.59 -13.71
C PRO A 328 3.77 -18.33 -14.17
N ALA A 329 4.03 -18.56 -15.47
CA ALA A 329 5.38 -18.47 -16.00
C ALA A 329 5.41 -17.89 -17.43
N VAL A 330 6.44 -17.10 -17.70
CA VAL A 330 6.80 -16.63 -19.05
C VAL A 330 8.09 -17.32 -19.47
N ALA A 331 8.07 -17.98 -20.62
CA ALA A 331 9.29 -18.51 -21.22
C ALA A 331 10.06 -17.39 -21.94
N ILE A 332 11.31 -17.20 -21.59
CA ILE A 332 12.22 -16.24 -22.21
C ILE A 332 13.24 -17.01 -23.05
N VAL A 333 13.07 -16.98 -24.35
CA VAL A 333 14.04 -17.52 -25.33
C VAL A 333 15.13 -16.45 -25.49
N ASN A 334 16.20 -16.61 -24.71
CA ASN A 334 17.29 -15.64 -24.61
C ASN A 334 18.39 -15.87 -25.63
N LYS A 335 19.27 -14.89 -25.81
CA LYS A 335 20.41 -14.86 -26.74
C LYS A 335 20.00 -14.92 -28.21
N THR A 336 18.92 -14.22 -28.55
CA THR A 336 18.43 -14.12 -29.94
C THR A 336 19.41 -13.41 -30.88
N ASP A 337 20.42 -12.74 -30.33
CA ASP A 337 21.57 -12.19 -31.06
C ASP A 337 22.54 -13.25 -31.61
N LEU A 338 22.40 -14.52 -31.18
CA LEU A 338 23.19 -15.64 -31.62
C LEU A 338 22.39 -16.59 -32.54
N PRO A 339 23.05 -17.44 -33.37
CA PRO A 339 22.33 -18.42 -34.20
C PRO A 339 21.54 -19.41 -33.34
N THR A 340 20.26 -19.55 -33.60
CA THR A 340 19.35 -20.46 -32.89
C THR A 340 19.66 -21.93 -33.22
N GLN A 341 19.82 -22.75 -32.16
CA GLN A 341 20.00 -24.20 -32.25
C GLN A 341 18.89 -24.98 -31.51
N MET A 342 18.09 -24.29 -30.72
CA MET A 342 17.01 -24.86 -29.91
C MET A 342 15.76 -25.13 -30.75
N ASP A 343 15.04 -26.20 -30.43
CA ASP A 343 13.66 -26.39 -30.91
C ASP A 343 12.70 -25.49 -30.11
N VAL A 344 12.46 -24.30 -30.64
CA VAL A 344 11.56 -23.31 -30.03
C VAL A 344 10.12 -23.83 -29.94
N GLY A 345 9.71 -24.70 -30.87
CA GLY A 345 8.37 -25.28 -30.89
C GLY A 345 8.03 -26.08 -29.64
N GLU A 346 9.03 -26.68 -28.98
CA GLU A 346 8.81 -27.36 -27.69
C GLU A 346 8.50 -26.40 -26.55
N ILE A 347 9.18 -25.24 -26.52
CA ILE A 347 8.91 -24.19 -25.52
C ILE A 347 7.49 -23.65 -25.71
N GLN A 348 7.12 -23.28 -26.94
CA GLN A 348 5.81 -22.71 -27.28
C GLN A 348 4.63 -23.67 -27.03
N ARG A 349 4.87 -24.98 -27.04
CA ARG A 349 3.84 -25.97 -26.69
C ARG A 349 3.59 -26.09 -25.19
N ARG A 350 4.58 -25.76 -24.37
CA ARG A 350 4.54 -25.94 -22.92
C ARG A 350 4.22 -24.66 -22.15
N PHE A 351 4.54 -23.50 -22.71
CA PHE A 351 4.26 -22.21 -22.10
C PHE A 351 3.21 -21.47 -22.94
N GLU A 352 2.24 -20.91 -22.24
CA GLU A 352 1.20 -20.06 -22.85
C GLU A 352 1.80 -18.78 -23.45
N LYS A 353 2.84 -18.26 -22.79
CA LYS A 353 3.54 -17.04 -23.19
C LYS A 353 5.02 -17.30 -23.38
N THR A 354 5.53 -16.91 -24.54
CA THR A 354 6.94 -17.07 -24.91
C THR A 354 7.45 -15.78 -25.54
N VAL A 355 8.51 -15.22 -24.98
CA VAL A 355 9.15 -13.98 -25.45
C VAL A 355 10.54 -14.28 -25.97
N PHE A 356 10.87 -13.70 -27.10
CA PHE A 356 12.21 -13.75 -27.70
C PHE A 356 12.99 -12.52 -27.28
N LEU A 357 14.13 -12.71 -26.61
CA LEU A 357 14.88 -11.63 -26.00
C LEU A 357 16.39 -11.84 -26.14
N SER A 358 17.12 -10.77 -26.35
CA SER A 358 18.57 -10.74 -26.11
C SER A 358 18.85 -9.88 -24.87
N ALA A 359 19.17 -10.53 -23.77
CA ALA A 359 19.51 -9.82 -22.53
C ALA A 359 20.80 -8.99 -22.65
N SER A 360 21.65 -9.26 -23.64
CA SER A 360 22.89 -8.52 -23.91
C SER A 360 22.64 -7.21 -24.65
N THR A 361 21.68 -7.17 -25.58
CA THR A 361 21.36 -6.00 -26.40
C THR A 361 20.13 -5.23 -25.95
N GLY A 362 19.25 -5.87 -25.15
CA GLY A 362 17.96 -5.34 -24.74
C GLY A 362 16.84 -5.53 -25.77
N GLU A 363 17.11 -6.16 -26.92
CA GLU A 363 16.09 -6.47 -27.91
C GLU A 363 15.06 -7.46 -27.36
N GLY A 364 13.77 -7.20 -27.57
CA GLY A 364 12.67 -8.02 -27.04
C GLY A 364 12.16 -7.62 -25.64
N LEU A 365 12.71 -6.56 -25.02
CA LEU A 365 12.27 -6.10 -23.70
C LEU A 365 10.84 -5.52 -23.74
N GLU A 366 10.51 -4.76 -24.77
CA GLU A 366 9.17 -4.19 -24.98
C GLU A 366 8.11 -5.29 -25.15
N GLU A 367 8.46 -6.40 -25.83
CA GLU A 367 7.59 -7.57 -25.96
C GLU A 367 7.38 -8.25 -24.59
N LEU A 368 8.42 -8.36 -23.77
CA LEU A 368 8.29 -8.89 -22.40
C LEU A 368 7.34 -8.02 -21.56
N GLU A 369 7.46 -6.70 -21.64
CA GLU A 369 6.55 -5.77 -20.95
C GLU A 369 5.11 -5.92 -21.42
N GLN A 370 4.89 -6.08 -22.73
CA GLN A 370 3.56 -6.28 -23.31
C GLN A 370 2.93 -7.59 -22.82
N GLU A 371 3.67 -8.70 -22.90
CA GLU A 371 3.18 -10.01 -22.47
C GLU A 371 2.89 -10.05 -20.96
N LEU A 372 3.73 -9.42 -20.15
CA LEU A 372 3.47 -9.25 -18.71
C LEU A 372 2.22 -8.40 -18.47
N SER A 373 2.03 -7.32 -19.23
CA SER A 373 0.83 -6.49 -19.14
C SER A 373 -0.45 -7.27 -19.43
N GLU A 374 -0.39 -8.24 -20.34
CA GLU A 374 -1.52 -9.11 -20.68
C GLU A 374 -1.79 -10.16 -19.60
N ILE A 375 -0.74 -10.86 -19.11
CA ILE A 375 -0.86 -11.88 -18.05
C ILE A 375 -1.41 -11.26 -16.77
N LEU A 376 -0.95 -10.06 -16.43
CA LEU A 376 -1.30 -9.36 -15.20
C LEU A 376 -2.60 -8.52 -15.33
N ASP A 377 -3.22 -8.54 -16.51
CA ASP A 377 -4.47 -7.83 -16.81
C ASP A 377 -4.42 -6.34 -16.38
N THR A 378 -3.27 -5.71 -16.68
CA THR A 378 -3.01 -4.35 -16.22
C THR A 378 -3.89 -3.30 -16.89
N LYS A 379 -4.49 -3.63 -18.05
CA LYS A 379 -5.36 -2.74 -18.83
C LYS A 379 -6.72 -2.50 -18.19
N GLU A 380 -7.21 -3.43 -17.37
CA GLU A 380 -8.51 -3.34 -16.68
C GLU A 380 -8.42 -2.80 -15.24
N PHE A 381 -7.25 -2.30 -14.83
CA PHE A 381 -7.11 -1.71 -13.51
C PHE A 381 -7.51 -0.23 -13.53
N HIS A 382 -8.62 0.09 -12.85
CA HIS A 382 -9.19 1.43 -12.71
C HIS A 382 -9.08 1.93 -11.27
N PRO A 383 -7.89 2.42 -10.85
CA PRO A 383 -7.67 2.85 -9.48
C PRO A 383 -8.59 3.99 -9.03
N GLU A 384 -9.06 4.81 -9.97
CA GLU A 384 -10.02 5.89 -9.72
C GLU A 384 -11.41 5.41 -9.30
N GLU A 385 -11.72 4.13 -9.51
CA GLU A 385 -12.98 3.54 -9.06
C GLU A 385 -13.00 3.14 -7.58
N GLY A 386 -11.88 3.28 -6.88
CA GLY A 386 -11.70 2.91 -5.49
C GLY A 386 -11.23 1.46 -5.34
N VAL A 387 -10.18 1.29 -4.55
CA VAL A 387 -9.50 0.01 -4.32
C VAL A 387 -9.44 -0.24 -2.82
N LEU A 388 -9.61 -1.49 -2.42
CA LEU A 388 -9.31 -1.92 -1.06
C LEU A 388 -7.78 -2.01 -0.88
N PHE A 389 -7.26 -1.37 0.17
CA PHE A 389 -5.81 -1.24 0.38
C PHE A 389 -5.24 -2.30 1.32
N THR A 390 -6.00 -2.70 2.34
CA THR A 390 -5.49 -3.54 3.42
C THR A 390 -6.28 -4.84 3.53
N GLN A 391 -5.66 -5.85 4.15
CA GLN A 391 -6.35 -7.11 4.46
C GLN A 391 -7.52 -6.87 5.41
N ARG A 392 -7.44 -5.89 6.31
CA ARG A 392 -8.53 -5.46 7.17
C ARG A 392 -9.73 -4.99 6.34
N GLN A 393 -9.52 -4.04 5.41
CA GLN A 393 -10.58 -3.55 4.54
C GLN A 393 -11.22 -4.67 3.71
N ARG A 394 -10.38 -5.60 3.21
CA ARG A 394 -10.87 -6.78 2.48
C ARG A 394 -11.74 -7.66 3.37
N ALA A 395 -11.29 -7.93 4.60
CA ALA A 395 -12.04 -8.76 5.55
C ALA A 395 -13.39 -8.11 5.90
N ASP A 396 -13.41 -6.82 6.20
CA ASP A 396 -14.63 -6.08 6.50
C ASP A 396 -15.59 -6.05 5.30
N ALA A 397 -15.07 -5.83 4.08
CA ALA A 397 -15.88 -5.89 2.86
C ALA A 397 -16.44 -7.30 2.58
N GLN A 398 -15.65 -8.34 2.85
CA GLN A 398 -16.08 -9.73 2.70
C GLN A 398 -17.17 -10.09 3.72
N MET A 399 -17.01 -9.70 4.99
CA MET A 399 -18.03 -9.90 6.02
C MET A 399 -19.34 -9.22 5.62
N ALA A 400 -19.29 -7.98 5.15
CA ALA A 400 -20.49 -7.29 4.67
C ALA A 400 -21.15 -8.01 3.50
N LEU A 401 -20.37 -8.50 2.53
CA LEU A 401 -20.88 -9.26 1.39
C LEU A 401 -21.55 -10.58 1.82
N ASP A 402 -20.91 -11.31 2.73
CA ASP A 402 -21.42 -12.59 3.22
C ASP A 402 -22.72 -12.38 4.00
N SER A 403 -22.79 -11.35 4.87
CA SER A 403 -24.03 -11.00 5.57
C SER A 403 -25.17 -10.62 4.62
N LEU A 404 -24.91 -9.86 3.53
CA LEU A 404 -25.94 -9.53 2.54
C LEU A 404 -26.44 -10.78 1.81
N ARG A 405 -25.55 -11.70 1.43
CA ARG A 405 -25.91 -12.99 0.81
C ARG A 405 -26.76 -13.87 1.72
N GLU A 406 -26.43 -13.91 3.01
CA GLU A 406 -27.24 -14.60 4.01
C GLU A 406 -28.63 -13.98 4.11
N GLY A 407 -28.74 -12.64 4.05
CA GLY A 407 -30.00 -11.93 4.01
C GLY A 407 -30.81 -12.23 2.76
N GLU A 408 -30.21 -12.24 1.56
CA GLU A 408 -30.88 -12.67 0.33
C GLU A 408 -31.38 -14.11 0.41
N GLN A 409 -30.55 -15.01 0.93
CA GLN A 409 -30.93 -16.41 1.11
C GLN A 409 -32.07 -16.60 2.12
N ALA A 410 -32.05 -15.85 3.22
CA ALA A 410 -33.13 -15.87 4.22
C ALA A 410 -34.46 -15.43 3.59
N MET A 411 -34.47 -14.39 2.77
CA MET A 411 -35.66 -13.97 2.01
C MET A 411 -36.13 -15.06 1.04
N ALA A 412 -35.21 -15.67 0.29
CA ALA A 412 -35.55 -16.73 -0.68
C ALA A 412 -36.15 -17.99 -0.01
N LEU A 413 -35.74 -18.28 1.23
CA LEU A 413 -36.25 -19.37 2.04
C LEU A 413 -37.56 -19.05 2.79
N GLY A 414 -38.07 -17.80 2.66
CA GLY A 414 -39.26 -17.33 3.36
C GLY A 414 -39.07 -17.23 4.88
N MET A 415 -37.84 -16.95 5.36
CA MET A 415 -37.57 -16.72 6.77
C MET A 415 -38.21 -15.42 7.25
N THR A 416 -38.29 -15.24 8.58
CA THR A 416 -38.86 -14.01 9.16
C THR A 416 -38.03 -12.78 8.83
N LEU A 417 -38.66 -11.61 8.75
CA LEU A 417 -37.94 -10.34 8.51
C LEU A 417 -36.91 -10.04 9.60
N ASP A 418 -37.10 -10.52 10.83
CA ASP A 418 -36.11 -10.37 11.91
C ASP A 418 -34.76 -11.00 11.54
N ALA A 419 -34.77 -12.18 10.89
CA ALA A 419 -33.53 -12.81 10.43
C ALA A 419 -32.84 -11.96 9.36
N VAL A 420 -33.60 -11.35 8.46
CA VAL A 420 -33.06 -10.47 7.42
C VAL A 420 -32.52 -9.17 8.06
N THR A 421 -33.20 -8.64 9.09
CA THR A 421 -32.75 -7.45 9.82
C THR A 421 -31.36 -7.65 10.41
N VAL A 422 -31.11 -8.78 11.08
CA VAL A 422 -29.79 -9.11 11.63
C VAL A 422 -28.73 -9.11 10.53
N CYS A 423 -28.97 -9.73 9.40
CA CYS A 423 -28.01 -9.76 8.28
C CYS A 423 -27.72 -8.35 7.74
N VAL A 424 -28.71 -7.49 7.61
CA VAL A 424 -28.52 -6.11 7.14
C VAL A 424 -27.75 -5.28 8.18
N GLU A 425 -28.01 -5.45 9.47
CA GLU A 425 -27.29 -4.78 10.56
C GLU A 425 -25.84 -5.24 10.63
N ASP A 426 -25.57 -6.54 10.48
CA ASP A 426 -24.20 -7.06 10.45
C ASP A 426 -23.41 -6.51 9.26
N ALA A 427 -24.04 -6.41 8.08
CA ALA A 427 -23.44 -5.78 6.92
C ALA A 427 -23.13 -4.28 7.18
N LEU A 428 -24.04 -3.54 7.77
CA LEU A 428 -23.84 -2.13 8.16
C LEU A 428 -22.71 -1.96 9.18
N ASN A 429 -22.61 -2.86 10.15
CA ASN A 429 -21.53 -2.87 11.15
C ASN A 429 -20.17 -3.12 10.50
N ALA A 430 -20.07 -4.11 9.61
CA ALA A 430 -18.84 -4.40 8.87
C ALA A 430 -18.41 -3.22 7.97
N LEU A 431 -19.35 -2.57 7.27
CA LEU A 431 -19.07 -1.38 6.47
C LEU A 431 -18.66 -0.18 7.32
N SER A 432 -19.21 -0.05 8.53
CA SER A 432 -18.82 1.00 9.49
C SER A 432 -17.43 0.76 10.06
N ALA A 433 -17.06 -0.50 10.31
CA ALA A 433 -15.71 -0.90 10.71
C ALA A 433 -14.70 -0.59 9.60
N LEU A 434 -15.04 -0.83 8.32
CA LEU A 434 -14.17 -0.54 7.18
C LEU A 434 -13.75 0.94 7.13
N THR A 435 -14.68 1.87 7.34
CA THR A 435 -14.41 3.32 7.35
C THR A 435 -13.94 3.85 8.70
N GLY A 436 -14.00 3.04 9.76
CA GLY A 436 -13.53 3.41 11.09
C GLY A 436 -14.56 4.13 11.96
N GLU A 437 -15.85 4.10 11.61
CA GLU A 437 -16.90 4.74 12.41
C GLU A 437 -17.24 3.95 13.69
N GLN A 438 -17.05 2.63 13.64
CA GLN A 438 -17.29 1.71 14.76
C GLN A 438 -16.12 0.74 14.91
N VAL A 439 -14.96 1.24 15.34
CA VAL A 439 -13.77 0.43 15.61
C VAL A 439 -13.32 0.60 17.04
N SER A 440 -12.77 -0.46 17.63
CA SER A 440 -12.14 -0.38 18.93
C SER A 440 -10.84 0.42 18.88
N GLU A 441 -10.44 1.05 20.01
CA GLU A 441 -9.15 1.73 20.12
C GLU A 441 -7.98 0.81 19.77
N GLU A 442 -8.06 -0.48 20.10
CA GLU A 442 -7.04 -1.48 19.79
C GLU A 442 -6.81 -1.64 18.27
N ILE A 443 -7.88 -1.63 17.47
CA ILE A 443 -7.79 -1.71 16.00
C ILE A 443 -7.16 -0.42 15.48
N VAL A 444 -7.60 0.74 15.98
CA VAL A 444 -7.03 2.04 15.60
C VAL A 444 -5.53 2.07 15.91
N ASP A 445 -5.14 1.72 17.12
CA ASP A 445 -3.74 1.72 17.54
C ASP A 445 -2.91 0.78 16.67
N ARG A 446 -3.39 -0.42 16.39
CA ARG A 446 -2.71 -1.40 15.52
C ARG A 446 -2.51 -0.89 14.09
N VAL A 447 -3.51 -0.23 13.51
CA VAL A 447 -3.37 0.37 12.17
C VAL A 447 -2.26 1.41 12.14
N PHE A 448 -2.16 2.26 13.19
CA PHE A 448 -1.16 3.33 13.22
C PHE A 448 0.24 2.87 13.67
N GLU A 449 0.38 1.73 14.35
CA GLU A 449 1.69 1.13 14.66
C GLU A 449 2.53 0.80 13.42
N GLU A 450 1.88 0.50 12.30
CA GLU A 450 2.54 0.21 11.03
C GLU A 450 3.05 1.47 10.29
N PHE A 451 2.70 2.67 10.79
CA PHE A 451 3.08 3.93 10.16
C PHE A 451 4.49 4.38 10.56
N CYS A 452 5.08 5.19 9.69
CA CYS A 452 6.33 5.87 10.01
C CYS A 452 6.15 6.91 11.13
N VAL A 453 7.15 7.05 12.01
CA VAL A 453 7.23 8.17 12.95
C VAL A 453 7.35 9.47 12.16
N GLY A 454 6.55 10.48 12.51
CA GLY A 454 6.51 11.78 11.82
C GLY A 454 5.37 11.92 10.81
N LYS A 455 4.52 10.87 10.70
CA LYS A 455 3.28 10.86 9.89
C LYS A 455 2.03 10.68 10.75
#